data_0c358098eb174b21d71bc937cbbea2a2
#
_entry.id   0c358098eb174b21d71bc937cbbea2a2
#
_cell.length_a   1.000
_cell.length_b   1.000
_cell.length_c   1.000
_cell.angle_alpha   90.00
_cell.angle_beta   90.00
_cell.angle_gamma   90.00
#
_symmetry.space_group_name_H-M   'P 1'
#
loop_
_entity.id
_entity.type
_entity.pdbx_description
1 polymer ?
#
loop_
_entity_poly.entity_id
_entity_poly.type
_entity_poly.pdbx_seq_one_letter_code
_entity_poly.pdbx_strand_id
1 'polypeptide(L)'
;MTKQNGDHKPSKARMQTGNAAQSELKTQKKALWTGEFMRFAVVGGVSTVLHYGIYLLTKRWLPVNIAYTLGYVLSFIVNFCLTSYWTFHTTPSWRKLGGMMGAHGVNYLLHIFFLNLFLWVGIPENWAPIPVYMIVVPINFLLVRFVFKSGRKKTTR
;
A
#
# COMPACT_ATOMS: atom_id res chain seq x y z
N MET A 1 -17.81 -16.66 -59.23
CA MET A 1 -16.81 -16.37 -58.20
C MET A 1 -17.53 -16.12 -56.88
N THR A 2 -17.76 -17.15 -56.11
CA THR A 2 -18.52 -17.09 -54.83
C THR A 2 -17.52 -17.05 -53.68
N LYS A 3 -17.39 -15.89 -53.03
CA LYS A 3 -16.58 -15.69 -51.82
C LYS A 3 -17.33 -16.31 -50.63
N GLN A 4 -16.91 -17.50 -50.22
CA GLN A 4 -17.35 -18.09 -48.97
C GLN A 4 -16.71 -17.33 -47.79
N ASN A 5 -17.50 -16.50 -47.11
CA ASN A 5 -17.15 -15.89 -45.87
C ASN A 5 -17.30 -16.96 -44.76
N GLY A 6 -16.19 -17.58 -44.36
CA GLY A 6 -16.17 -18.53 -43.26
C GLY A 6 -16.30 -17.83 -41.94
N ASP A 7 -17.51 -17.67 -41.42
CA ASP A 7 -17.80 -17.28 -40.04
C ASP A 7 -17.22 -18.33 -39.09
N HIS A 8 -15.99 -18.10 -38.66
CA HIS A 8 -15.31 -18.96 -37.68
C HIS A 8 -15.82 -18.66 -36.27
N LYS A 9 -17.04 -19.09 -35.97
CA LYS A 9 -17.63 -19.00 -34.63
C LYS A 9 -16.75 -19.82 -33.68
N PRO A 10 -16.15 -19.20 -32.64
CA PRO A 10 -15.25 -19.94 -31.75
C PRO A 10 -16.01 -21.07 -31.06
N SER A 11 -15.43 -22.26 -31.09
CA SER A 11 -16.00 -23.49 -30.48
C SER A 11 -16.28 -23.23 -28.99
N LYS A 12 -17.43 -23.71 -28.49
CA LYS A 12 -17.84 -23.62 -27.06
C LYS A 12 -16.73 -24.10 -26.10
N ALA A 13 -15.94 -25.10 -26.48
CA ALA A 13 -14.81 -25.59 -25.73
C ALA A 13 -13.69 -24.51 -25.56
N ARG A 14 -13.42 -23.72 -26.61
CA ARG A 14 -12.41 -22.67 -26.59
C ARG A 14 -12.83 -21.45 -25.72
N MET A 15 -14.14 -21.17 -25.66
CA MET A 15 -14.69 -20.16 -24.75
C MET A 15 -14.63 -20.63 -23.30
N GLN A 16 -14.90 -21.91 -23.01
CA GLN A 16 -14.84 -22.43 -21.63
C GLN A 16 -13.40 -22.45 -21.09
N THR A 17 -12.42 -22.87 -21.87
CA THR A 17 -11.01 -22.84 -21.48
C THR A 17 -10.51 -21.40 -21.28
N GLY A 18 -10.93 -20.44 -22.09
CA GLY A 18 -10.64 -19.02 -21.93
C GLY A 18 -11.21 -18.43 -20.63
N ASN A 19 -12.46 -18.78 -20.31
CA ASN A 19 -13.11 -18.32 -19.09
C ASN A 19 -12.47 -18.92 -17.82
N ALA A 20 -12.10 -20.22 -17.86
CA ALA A 20 -11.39 -20.87 -16.76
C ALA A 20 -10.02 -20.20 -16.51
N ALA A 21 -9.22 -20.02 -17.56
CA ALA A 21 -7.93 -19.34 -17.46
C ALA A 21 -8.04 -17.91 -16.93
N GLN A 22 -9.07 -17.15 -17.35
CA GLN A 22 -9.32 -15.81 -16.83
C GLN A 22 -9.73 -15.82 -15.36
N SER A 23 -10.52 -16.79 -14.92
CA SER A 23 -10.91 -16.91 -13.51
C SER A 23 -9.72 -17.25 -12.62
N GLU A 24 -8.84 -18.14 -13.05
CA GLU A 24 -7.59 -18.47 -12.35
C GLU A 24 -6.66 -17.27 -12.24
N LEU A 25 -6.48 -16.51 -13.32
CA LEU A 25 -5.67 -15.29 -13.32
C LEU A 25 -6.24 -14.23 -12.36
N LYS A 26 -7.56 -14.08 -12.28
CA LYS A 26 -8.22 -13.17 -11.33
C LYS A 26 -7.99 -13.61 -9.88
N THR A 27 -8.11 -14.92 -9.62
CA THR A 27 -7.91 -15.50 -8.29
C THR A 27 -6.45 -15.34 -7.85
N GLN A 28 -5.48 -15.63 -8.71
CA GLN A 28 -4.06 -15.42 -8.44
C GLN A 28 -3.73 -13.94 -8.17
N LYS A 29 -4.27 -13.02 -8.98
CA LYS A 29 -4.09 -11.58 -8.73
C LYS A 29 -4.65 -11.18 -7.39
N LYS A 30 -5.85 -11.64 -7.01
CA LYS A 30 -6.47 -11.35 -5.72
C LYS A 30 -5.63 -11.87 -4.56
N ALA A 31 -5.12 -13.09 -4.64
CA ALA A 31 -4.26 -13.69 -3.61
C ALA A 31 -2.96 -12.90 -3.43
N LEU A 32 -2.32 -12.47 -4.52
CA LEU A 32 -1.11 -11.63 -4.47
C LEU A 32 -1.39 -10.27 -3.82
N TRP A 33 -2.52 -9.64 -4.12
CA TRP A 33 -2.93 -8.38 -3.51
C TRP A 33 -3.15 -8.49 -2.01
N THR A 34 -3.86 -9.55 -1.59
CA THR A 34 -4.10 -9.81 -0.17
C THR A 34 -2.80 -10.07 0.57
N GLY A 35 -1.89 -10.85 0.00
CA GLY A 35 -0.58 -11.12 0.60
C GLY A 35 0.29 -9.86 0.72
N GLU A 36 0.33 -9.00 -0.30
CA GLU A 36 1.05 -7.72 -0.24
C GLU A 36 0.46 -6.78 0.82
N PHE A 37 -0.87 -6.70 0.90
CA PHE A 37 -1.56 -5.88 1.89
C PHE A 37 -1.29 -6.35 3.32
N MET A 38 -1.36 -7.66 3.58
CA MET A 38 -1.07 -8.22 4.90
C MET A 38 0.37 -7.96 5.33
N ARG A 39 1.34 -8.15 4.44
CA ARG A 39 2.75 -7.82 4.71
C ARG A 39 2.93 -6.33 4.99
N PHE A 40 2.28 -5.47 4.22
CA PHE A 40 2.31 -4.02 4.43
C PHE A 40 1.73 -3.64 5.80
N ALA A 41 0.62 -4.24 6.21
CA ALA A 41 0.00 -4.00 7.51
C ALA A 41 0.92 -4.46 8.66
N VAL A 42 1.57 -5.62 8.53
CA VAL A 42 2.55 -6.10 9.51
C VAL A 42 3.75 -5.16 9.59
N VAL A 43 4.30 -4.72 8.45
CA VAL A 43 5.42 -3.75 8.42
C VAL A 43 5.02 -2.44 9.10
N GLY A 44 3.81 -1.94 8.84
CA GLY A 44 3.28 -0.75 9.51
C GLY A 44 3.18 -0.93 11.03
N GLY A 45 2.66 -2.07 11.49
CA GLY A 45 2.59 -2.42 12.91
C GLY A 45 3.97 -2.49 13.57
N VAL A 46 4.91 -3.21 12.96
CA VAL A 46 6.30 -3.30 13.45
C VAL A 46 6.95 -1.92 13.53
N SER A 47 6.76 -1.09 12.51
CA SER A 47 7.32 0.27 12.49
C SER A 47 6.74 1.15 13.60
N THR A 48 5.44 0.99 13.90
CA THR A 48 4.79 1.73 14.99
C THR A 48 5.35 1.31 16.35
N VAL A 49 5.51 0.01 16.59
CA VAL A 49 6.10 -0.51 17.83
C VAL A 49 7.55 -0.05 17.96
N LEU A 50 8.32 -0.08 16.88
CA LEU A 50 9.70 0.39 16.84
C LEU A 50 9.79 1.90 17.16
N HIS A 51 8.94 2.72 16.53
CA HIS A 51 8.85 4.15 16.81
C HIS A 51 8.63 4.40 18.30
N TYR A 52 7.62 3.75 18.87
CA TYR A 52 7.28 3.92 20.28
C TYR A 52 8.40 3.44 21.20
N GLY A 53 9.04 2.32 20.90
CA GLY A 53 10.18 1.80 21.64
C GLY A 53 11.38 2.77 21.64
N ILE A 54 11.74 3.31 20.47
CA ILE A 54 12.82 4.30 20.35
C ILE A 54 12.47 5.59 21.11
N TYR A 55 11.22 6.05 20.98
CA TYR A 55 10.73 7.21 21.73
C TYR A 55 10.88 7.01 23.25
N LEU A 56 10.41 5.88 23.79
CA LEU A 56 10.51 5.58 25.22
C LEU A 56 11.96 5.49 25.71
N LEU A 57 12.85 4.96 24.88
CA LEU A 57 14.26 4.83 25.21
C LEU A 57 14.94 6.21 25.23
N THR A 58 14.70 7.03 24.21
CA THR A 58 15.43 8.29 23.99
C THR A 58 14.88 9.46 24.82
N LYS A 59 13.58 9.44 25.20
CA LYS A 59 12.98 10.51 26.02
C LYS A 59 13.61 10.65 27.43
N ARG A 60 14.42 9.68 27.85
CA ARG A 60 15.16 9.75 29.11
C ARG A 60 16.33 10.76 29.06
N TRP A 61 16.88 10.99 27.87
CA TRP A 61 18.06 11.84 27.67
C TRP A 61 17.79 13.04 26.75
N LEU A 62 16.71 12.98 25.98
CA LEU A 62 16.38 14.00 24.97
C LEU A 62 15.03 14.66 25.29
N PRO A 63 14.85 15.95 24.94
CA PRO A 63 13.55 16.58 24.96
C PRO A 63 12.51 15.76 24.18
N VAL A 64 11.27 15.72 24.66
CA VAL A 64 10.17 14.90 24.14
C VAL A 64 10.03 15.01 22.61
N ASN A 65 10.06 16.23 22.08
CA ASN A 65 9.91 16.48 20.65
C ASN A 65 11.06 15.90 19.82
N ILE A 66 12.29 15.98 20.34
CA ILE A 66 13.48 15.41 19.65
C ILE A 66 13.43 13.89 19.72
N ALA A 67 13.13 13.32 20.87
CA ALA A 67 12.98 11.87 21.04
C ALA A 67 11.89 11.30 20.13
N TYR A 68 10.75 11.97 20.02
CA TYR A 68 9.65 11.58 19.12
C TYR A 68 10.06 11.63 17.65
N THR A 69 10.70 12.72 17.23
CA THR A 69 11.18 12.90 15.85
C THR A 69 12.22 11.86 15.49
N LEU A 70 13.16 11.57 16.38
CA LEU A 70 14.19 10.55 16.17
C LEU A 70 13.57 9.17 15.99
N GLY A 71 12.62 8.80 16.87
CA GLY A 71 11.86 7.55 16.75
C GLY A 71 11.11 7.46 15.42
N TYR A 72 10.47 8.55 15.00
CA TYR A 72 9.75 8.62 13.73
C TYR A 72 10.68 8.42 12.51
N VAL A 73 11.79 9.14 12.46
CA VAL A 73 12.76 9.05 11.34
C VAL A 73 13.35 7.64 11.24
N LEU A 74 13.80 7.07 12.36
CA LEU A 74 14.38 5.73 12.37
C LEU A 74 13.36 4.66 11.99
N SER A 75 12.16 4.73 12.54
CA SER A 75 11.09 3.79 12.18
C SER A 75 10.65 3.92 10.73
N PHE A 76 10.65 5.13 10.17
CA PHE A 76 10.35 5.37 8.76
C PHE A 76 11.40 4.72 7.84
N ILE A 77 12.69 4.82 8.17
CA ILE A 77 13.77 4.18 7.40
C ILE A 77 13.59 2.66 7.40
N VAL A 78 13.34 2.07 8.58
CA VAL A 78 13.09 0.63 8.72
C VAL A 78 11.85 0.22 7.95
N ASN A 79 10.75 0.98 8.06
CA ASN A 79 9.52 0.77 7.31
C ASN A 79 9.78 0.79 5.79
N PHE A 80 10.54 1.76 5.30
CA PHE A 80 10.90 1.85 3.89
C PHE A 80 11.70 0.61 3.43
N CYS A 81 12.69 0.19 4.20
CA CYS A 81 13.49 -1.00 3.87
C CYS A 81 12.63 -2.27 3.87
N LEU A 82 11.84 -2.50 4.93
CA LEU A 82 10.96 -3.65 5.03
C LEU A 82 9.89 -3.66 3.93
N THR A 83 9.30 -2.51 3.65
CA THR A 83 8.32 -2.37 2.56
C THR A 83 8.97 -2.69 1.20
N SER A 84 10.19 -2.21 0.97
CA SER A 84 10.92 -2.48 -0.27
C SER A 84 11.24 -3.97 -0.43
N TYR A 85 11.92 -4.57 0.54
CA TYR A 85 12.43 -5.94 0.44
C TYR A 85 11.35 -6.98 0.65
N TRP A 86 10.55 -6.83 1.71
CA TRP A 86 9.62 -7.89 2.13
C TRP A 86 8.23 -7.76 1.52
N THR A 87 7.68 -6.53 1.44
CA THR A 87 6.32 -6.34 0.90
C THR A 87 6.31 -6.44 -0.62
N PHE A 88 7.19 -5.68 -1.28
CA PHE A 88 7.16 -5.55 -2.73
C PHE A 88 8.28 -6.29 -3.46
N HIS A 89 9.20 -6.93 -2.73
CA HIS A 89 10.36 -7.66 -3.28
C HIS A 89 11.13 -6.83 -4.31
N THR A 90 11.45 -5.58 -3.95
CA THR A 90 12.18 -4.64 -4.80
C THR A 90 13.37 -4.04 -4.04
N THR A 91 14.41 -3.61 -4.77
CA THR A 91 15.53 -2.89 -4.17
C THR A 91 15.12 -1.48 -3.75
N PRO A 92 15.54 -0.99 -2.57
CA PRO A 92 15.38 0.40 -2.17
C PRO A 92 16.07 1.34 -3.19
N SER A 93 15.47 2.50 -3.44
CA SER A 93 16.08 3.54 -4.26
C SER A 93 15.58 4.92 -3.82
N TRP A 94 16.37 5.95 -4.07
CA TRP A 94 16.01 7.34 -3.73
C TRP A 94 14.68 7.78 -4.35
N ARG A 95 14.38 7.32 -5.57
CA ARG A 95 13.10 7.59 -6.23
C ARG A 95 11.93 6.95 -5.49
N LYS A 96 12.08 5.74 -4.97
CA LYS A 96 11.05 5.04 -4.18
C LYS A 96 10.90 5.69 -2.82
N LEU A 97 12.01 6.12 -2.20
CA LEU A 97 11.99 6.85 -0.94
C LEU A 97 11.20 8.16 -1.08
N GLY A 98 11.51 8.98 -2.08
CA GLY A 98 10.78 10.21 -2.36
C GLY A 98 9.29 9.97 -2.65
N GLY A 99 8.99 8.92 -3.43
CA GLY A 99 7.60 8.51 -3.69
C GLY A 99 6.87 8.05 -2.43
N MET A 100 7.54 7.32 -1.53
CA MET A 100 6.97 6.88 -0.26
C MET A 100 6.75 8.06 0.69
N MET A 101 7.67 9.02 0.75
CA MET A 101 7.48 10.28 1.49
C MET A 101 6.26 11.05 0.96
N GLY A 102 6.12 11.15 -0.36
CA GLY A 102 4.94 11.74 -0.99
C GLY A 102 3.64 11.00 -0.64
N ALA A 103 3.65 9.67 -0.67
CA ALA A 103 2.51 8.85 -0.27
C ALA A 103 2.13 9.08 1.20
N HIS A 104 3.11 9.20 2.10
CA HIS A 104 2.86 9.54 3.51
C HIS A 104 2.31 10.96 3.69
N GLY A 105 2.77 11.93 2.90
CA GLY A 105 2.20 13.27 2.88
C GLY A 105 0.73 13.26 2.45
N VAL A 106 0.40 12.58 1.35
CA VAL A 106 -0.99 12.41 0.89
C VAL A 106 -1.82 11.67 1.95
N ASN A 107 -1.27 10.61 2.55
CA ASN A 107 -1.92 9.88 3.62
C ASN A 107 -2.29 10.79 4.80
N TYR A 108 -1.38 11.65 5.23
CA TYR A 108 -1.63 12.63 6.30
C TYR A 108 -2.76 13.59 5.93
N LEU A 109 -2.76 14.14 4.71
CA LEU A 109 -3.84 15.03 4.23
C LEU A 109 -5.20 14.30 4.21
N LEU A 110 -5.23 13.05 3.77
CA LEU A 110 -6.43 12.23 3.79
C LEU A 110 -6.94 11.98 5.22
N HIS A 111 -6.03 11.73 6.17
CA HIS A 111 -6.40 11.58 7.59
C HIS A 111 -7.08 12.83 8.13
N ILE A 112 -6.48 14.01 7.92
CA ILE A 112 -7.05 15.28 8.36
C ILE A 112 -8.40 15.54 7.69
N PHE A 113 -8.49 15.31 6.38
CA PHE A 113 -9.73 15.51 5.63
C PHE A 113 -10.87 14.63 6.14
N PHE A 114 -10.66 13.31 6.22
CA PHE A 114 -11.70 12.39 6.67
C PHE A 114 -12.02 12.55 8.16
N LEU A 115 -11.04 12.86 8.99
CA LEU A 115 -11.28 13.12 10.40
C LEU A 115 -12.24 14.31 10.57
N ASN A 116 -11.95 15.44 9.93
CA ASN A 116 -12.82 16.62 10.00
C ASN A 116 -14.20 16.36 9.39
N LEU A 117 -14.27 15.60 8.29
CA LEU A 117 -15.52 15.19 7.67
C LEU A 117 -16.39 14.37 8.64
N PHE A 118 -15.82 13.40 9.33
CA PHE A 118 -16.59 12.56 10.28
C PHE A 118 -16.99 13.32 11.55
N LEU A 119 -16.15 14.22 12.03
CA LEU A 119 -16.52 15.15 13.11
C LEU A 119 -17.67 16.06 12.70
N TRP A 120 -17.64 16.57 11.47
CA TRP A 120 -18.71 17.42 10.92
C TRP A 120 -20.04 16.65 10.78
N VAL A 121 -20.00 15.37 10.42
CA VAL A 121 -21.18 14.48 10.37
C VAL A 121 -21.71 14.14 11.76
N GLY A 122 -20.97 14.49 12.84
CA GLY A 122 -21.40 14.29 14.22
C GLY A 122 -20.91 13.00 14.87
N ILE A 123 -19.89 12.35 14.30
CA ILE A 123 -19.25 11.21 14.97
C ILE A 123 -18.41 11.74 16.13
N PRO A 124 -18.56 11.21 17.36
CA PRO A 124 -17.78 11.65 18.50
C PRO A 124 -16.27 11.50 18.28
N GLU A 125 -15.47 12.41 18.80
CA GLU A 125 -14.00 12.47 18.63
C GLU A 125 -13.29 11.13 18.95
N ASN A 126 -13.78 10.42 19.97
CA ASN A 126 -13.22 9.12 20.37
C ASN A 126 -13.42 8.03 19.32
N TRP A 127 -14.45 8.13 18.48
CA TRP A 127 -14.81 7.11 17.49
C TRP A 127 -14.47 7.52 16.05
N ALA A 128 -14.34 8.82 15.78
CA ALA A 128 -14.04 9.35 14.45
C ALA A 128 -12.77 8.77 13.81
N PRO A 129 -11.67 8.46 14.54
CA PRO A 129 -10.48 7.84 13.93
C PRO A 129 -10.73 6.45 13.34
N ILE A 130 -11.68 5.67 13.84
CA ILE A 130 -11.91 4.29 13.38
C ILE A 130 -12.28 4.24 11.89
N PRO A 131 -13.36 4.90 11.43
CA PRO A 131 -13.70 4.92 10.00
C PRO A 131 -12.61 5.60 9.14
N VAL A 132 -11.87 6.59 9.70
CA VAL A 132 -10.72 7.18 9.00
C VAL A 132 -9.69 6.11 8.67
N TYR A 133 -9.27 5.30 9.64
CA TYR A 133 -8.30 4.23 9.41
C TYR A 133 -8.81 3.19 8.42
N MET A 134 -10.08 2.82 8.48
CA MET A 134 -10.67 1.84 7.55
C MET A 134 -10.59 2.30 6.09
N ILE A 135 -10.68 3.61 5.83
CA ILE A 135 -10.62 4.18 4.49
C ILE A 135 -9.17 4.48 4.09
N VAL A 136 -8.42 5.13 4.97
CA VAL A 136 -7.11 5.68 4.60
C VAL A 136 -6.02 4.61 4.51
N VAL A 137 -6.08 3.54 5.34
CA VAL A 137 -5.08 2.46 5.29
C VAL A 137 -5.07 1.73 3.95
N PRO A 138 -6.20 1.30 3.35
CA PRO A 138 -6.22 0.75 2.00
C PRO A 138 -5.73 1.74 0.92
N ILE A 139 -6.11 3.01 1.02
CA ILE A 139 -5.67 4.05 0.08
C ILE A 139 -4.14 4.21 0.16
N ASN A 140 -3.59 4.32 1.37
CA ASN A 140 -2.15 4.41 1.58
C ASN A 140 -1.40 3.19 1.02
N PHE A 141 -1.93 1.99 1.23
CA PHE A 141 -1.37 0.78 0.61
C PHE A 141 -1.32 0.89 -0.91
N LEU A 142 -2.39 1.37 -1.55
CA LEU A 142 -2.44 1.54 -3.00
C LEU A 142 -1.43 2.58 -3.48
N LEU A 143 -1.29 3.70 -2.78
CA LEU A 143 -0.31 4.75 -3.09
C LEU A 143 1.12 4.22 -3.02
N VAL A 144 1.48 3.57 -1.91
CA VAL A 144 2.80 2.99 -1.71
C VAL A 144 3.06 1.89 -2.74
N ARG A 145 2.08 1.02 -2.99
CA ARG A 145 2.17 -0.01 -4.03
C ARG A 145 2.42 0.57 -5.42
N PHE A 146 1.73 1.65 -5.76
CA PHE A 146 1.93 2.35 -7.02
C PHE A 146 3.37 2.85 -7.16
N VAL A 147 3.91 3.49 -6.12
CA VAL A 147 5.30 3.97 -6.09
C VAL A 147 6.29 2.83 -6.33
N PHE A 148 6.11 1.70 -5.63
CA PHE A 148 7.05 0.58 -5.72
C PHE A 148 6.94 -0.22 -7.02
N LYS A 149 5.75 -0.31 -7.63
CA LYS A 149 5.52 -1.06 -8.88
C LYS A 149 5.64 -0.22 -10.15
N SER A 150 5.45 1.09 -10.08
CA SER A 150 5.59 1.98 -11.26
C SER A 150 7.02 2.03 -11.81
N GLY A 151 8.03 1.74 -11.00
CA GLY A 151 9.42 1.66 -11.43
C GLY A 151 9.79 0.41 -12.25
N ARG A 152 8.88 -0.57 -12.39
CA ARG A 152 9.16 -1.87 -13.02
C ARG A 152 8.97 -1.89 -14.54
N LYS A 153 8.48 -0.79 -15.15
CA LYS A 153 8.24 -0.68 -16.61
C LYS A 153 9.41 -0.06 -17.36
N LYS A 154 10.64 -0.57 -17.23
CA LYS A 154 11.72 -0.31 -18.21
C LYS A 154 12.86 -1.30 -18.01
N THR A 155 12.67 -2.54 -18.43
CA THR A 155 13.78 -3.37 -18.92
C THR A 155 13.17 -4.47 -19.77
N THR A 156 12.73 -4.11 -20.96
CA THR A 156 12.67 -4.99 -22.12
C THR A 156 13.62 -4.40 -23.15
N ARG A 157 14.83 -4.89 -23.13
CA ARG A 157 15.69 -4.98 -24.29
C ARG A 157 16.04 -6.42 -24.48
#